data_c3503a66ba0f10fef0017d94e1086ed6
#
_entry.id   c3503a66ba0f10fef0017d94e1086ed6
#
_cell.length_a   1.000
_cell.length_b   1.000
_cell.length_c   1.000
_cell.angle_alpha   90.00
_cell.angle_beta   90.00
_cell.angle_gamma   90.00
#
_symmetry.space_group_name_H-M   'P 1'
#
loop_
_entity.id
_entity.type
_entity.pdbx_description
1 polymer ?
#
loop_
_entity_poly.entity_id
_entity_poly.type
_entity_poly.pdbx_seq_one_letter_code
_entity_poly.pdbx_strand_id
1 'polypeptide(L)'
;YKAVFANVSGLEGGNFVRIAGVEVGKVKNISIQPDSTVLVEFTVADSVVLTEGAKAAIRFADLIGGRYMALEEGAGAVKRLFPGATIPLSRTEPALDLDALIGGFRPLFRALDPDQVNKLTGQLIAAFQGQGGTIGSFLTQAAALTNT
;
A
#
# COMPACT_ATOMS: atom_id res chain seq x y z
N TYR A 1 -16.51 -5.31 -6.63
CA TYR A 1 -15.78 -4.04 -6.80
C TYR A 1 -14.47 -4.27 -7.52
N LYS A 2 -13.98 -3.22 -8.14
CA LYS A 2 -12.73 -3.21 -8.87
C LYS A 2 -11.90 -1.98 -8.48
N ALA A 3 -10.58 -2.08 -8.58
CA ALA A 3 -9.68 -0.94 -8.38
C ALA A 3 -8.55 -1.01 -9.40
N VAL A 4 -8.14 0.14 -9.90
CA VAL A 4 -7.05 0.25 -10.88
C VAL A 4 -5.80 0.77 -10.17
N PHE A 5 -4.71 0.03 -10.27
CA PHE A 5 -3.43 0.38 -9.65
C PHE A 5 -2.33 0.53 -10.70
N ALA A 6 -1.34 1.35 -10.41
CA ALA A 6 -0.15 1.47 -11.24
C ALA A 6 0.68 0.18 -11.20
N ASN A 7 0.80 -0.43 -10.04
CA ASN A 7 1.37 -1.76 -9.83
C ASN A 7 0.83 -2.37 -8.54
N VAL A 8 0.92 -3.69 -8.43
CA VAL A 8 0.41 -4.43 -7.27
C VAL A 8 1.47 -5.37 -6.68
N SER A 9 2.73 -5.02 -6.82
CA SER A 9 3.87 -5.88 -6.44
C SER A 9 3.60 -6.67 -5.15
N GLY A 10 3.45 -7.98 -5.28
CA GLY A 10 3.23 -8.91 -4.17
C GLY A 10 1.78 -9.11 -3.72
N LEU A 11 0.81 -8.36 -4.24
CA LEU A 11 -0.60 -8.64 -3.97
C LEU A 11 -1.07 -9.82 -4.82
N GLU A 12 -1.76 -10.75 -4.21
CA GLU A 12 -2.24 -11.98 -4.86
C GLU A 12 -3.72 -12.20 -4.60
N GLY A 13 -4.35 -13.03 -5.44
CA GLY A 13 -5.70 -13.51 -5.18
C GLY A 13 -5.76 -14.23 -3.84
N GLY A 14 -6.80 -13.99 -3.08
CA GLY A 14 -6.97 -14.52 -1.73
C GLY A 14 -6.41 -13.63 -0.62
N ASN A 15 -5.62 -12.61 -0.92
CA ASN A 15 -5.21 -11.62 0.08
C ASN A 15 -6.42 -10.85 0.60
N PHE A 16 -6.31 -10.35 1.84
CA PHE A 16 -7.43 -9.69 2.49
C PHE A 16 -7.63 -8.26 2.01
N VAL A 17 -8.88 -7.82 2.08
CA VAL A 17 -9.27 -6.41 1.99
C VAL A 17 -9.64 -5.96 3.38
N ARG A 18 -9.06 -4.84 3.86
CA ARG A 18 -9.26 -4.33 5.21
C ARG A 18 -9.72 -2.87 5.20
N ILE A 19 -10.55 -2.54 6.19
CA ILE A 19 -10.91 -1.16 6.51
C ILE A 19 -10.54 -0.93 7.97
N ALA A 20 -9.69 0.05 8.24
CA ALA A 20 -9.21 0.34 9.59
C ALA A 20 -8.65 -0.89 10.31
N GLY A 21 -7.95 -1.76 9.58
CA GLY A 21 -7.36 -3.00 10.12
C GLY A 21 -8.30 -4.18 10.23
N VAL A 22 -9.59 -4.00 9.97
CA VAL A 22 -10.60 -5.07 10.04
C VAL A 22 -10.79 -5.70 8.67
N GLU A 23 -10.72 -7.02 8.58
CA GLU A 23 -10.96 -7.76 7.35
C GLU A 23 -12.42 -7.65 6.92
N VAL A 24 -12.66 -7.14 5.73
CA VAL A 24 -14.01 -6.93 5.18
C VAL A 24 -14.23 -7.67 3.87
N GLY A 25 -13.21 -8.27 3.31
CA GLY A 25 -13.31 -9.01 2.05
C GLY A 25 -11.98 -9.61 1.61
N LYS A 26 -11.94 -10.04 0.36
CA LYS A 26 -10.76 -10.67 -0.25
C LYS A 26 -10.55 -10.20 -1.67
N VAL A 27 -9.29 -10.21 -2.10
CA VAL A 27 -8.93 -10.04 -3.51
C VAL A 27 -9.35 -11.30 -4.26
N LYS A 28 -10.11 -11.12 -5.33
CA LYS A 28 -10.63 -12.21 -6.14
C LYS A 28 -9.75 -12.52 -7.34
N ASN A 29 -9.38 -11.47 -8.09
CA ASN A 29 -8.61 -11.63 -9.32
C ASN A 29 -7.76 -10.40 -9.58
N ILE A 30 -6.63 -10.60 -10.27
CA ILE A 30 -5.71 -9.53 -10.65
C ILE A 30 -5.37 -9.72 -12.13
N SER A 31 -5.52 -8.67 -12.93
CA SER A 31 -5.21 -8.71 -14.36
C SER A 31 -4.49 -7.44 -14.81
N ILE A 32 -3.56 -7.61 -15.74
CA ILE A 32 -2.84 -6.48 -16.35
C ILE A 32 -3.63 -5.97 -17.53
N GLN A 33 -3.86 -4.66 -17.56
CA GLN A 33 -4.57 -3.99 -18.64
C GLN A 33 -3.62 -3.55 -19.77
N PRO A 34 -4.14 -3.30 -21.00
CA PRO A 34 -3.30 -2.91 -22.13
C PRO A 34 -2.48 -1.63 -21.92
N ASP A 35 -2.93 -0.72 -21.05
CA ASP A 35 -2.22 0.52 -20.71
C ASP A 35 -1.15 0.32 -19.61
N SER A 36 -0.84 -0.92 -19.26
CA SER A 36 0.11 -1.31 -18.21
C SER A 36 -0.36 -1.02 -16.79
N THR A 37 -1.60 -0.61 -16.58
CA THR A 37 -2.21 -0.58 -15.26
C THR A 37 -2.69 -1.96 -14.85
N VAL A 38 -2.98 -2.15 -13.57
CA VAL A 38 -3.41 -3.43 -13.04
C VAL A 38 -4.83 -3.29 -12.49
N LEU A 39 -5.73 -4.15 -12.95
CA LEU A 39 -7.10 -4.20 -12.46
C LEU A 39 -7.19 -5.27 -11.37
N VAL A 40 -7.61 -4.85 -10.18
CA VAL A 40 -7.83 -5.74 -9.04
C VAL A 40 -9.34 -5.87 -8.81
N GLU A 41 -9.85 -7.09 -8.92
CA GLU A 41 -11.22 -7.41 -8.53
C GLU A 41 -11.23 -7.90 -7.10
N PHE A 42 -12.14 -7.39 -6.29
CA PHE A 42 -12.22 -7.76 -4.89
C PHE A 42 -13.66 -7.80 -4.40
N THR A 43 -13.88 -8.53 -3.33
CA THR A 43 -15.16 -8.65 -2.65
C THR A 43 -15.14 -7.87 -1.35
N VAL A 44 -16.30 -7.39 -0.94
CA VAL A 44 -16.50 -6.70 0.33
C VAL A 44 -17.81 -7.21 0.93
N ALA A 45 -17.86 -7.39 2.23
CA ALA A 45 -19.06 -7.83 2.92
C ALA A 45 -20.25 -6.89 2.66
N ASP A 46 -21.44 -7.44 2.54
CA ASP A 46 -22.65 -6.67 2.22
C ASP A 46 -22.97 -5.59 3.25
N SER A 47 -22.53 -5.79 4.49
CA SER A 47 -22.72 -4.81 5.58
C SER A 47 -21.83 -3.57 5.44
N VAL A 48 -20.84 -3.59 4.56
CA VAL A 48 -19.90 -2.49 4.35
C VAL A 48 -20.41 -1.59 3.23
N VAL A 49 -20.50 -0.30 3.51
CA VAL A 49 -20.91 0.72 2.53
C VAL A 49 -19.68 1.50 2.10
N LEU A 50 -19.38 1.48 0.80
CA LEU A 50 -18.33 2.30 0.20
C LEU A 50 -18.95 3.51 -0.47
N THR A 51 -18.21 4.62 -0.51
CA THR A 51 -18.60 5.84 -1.22
C THR A 51 -17.73 6.04 -2.46
N GLU A 52 -18.15 6.92 -3.35
CA GLU A 52 -17.36 7.26 -4.55
C GLU A 52 -16.05 7.98 -4.19
N GLY A 53 -15.93 8.50 -2.97
CA GLY A 53 -14.68 9.05 -2.45
C GLY A 53 -13.71 8.02 -1.90
N ALA A 54 -14.07 6.74 -1.86
CA ALA A 54 -13.23 5.69 -1.30
C ALA A 54 -11.88 5.60 -2.01
N LYS A 55 -10.84 5.36 -1.24
CA LYS A 55 -9.47 5.15 -1.70
C LYS A 55 -9.04 3.73 -1.42
N ALA A 56 -8.18 3.19 -2.26
CA ALA A 56 -7.59 1.87 -2.07
C ALA A 56 -6.07 1.98 -2.08
N ALA A 57 -5.42 1.29 -1.16
CA ALA A 57 -3.97 1.24 -1.07
C ALA A 57 -3.51 -0.21 -0.85
N ILE A 58 -2.36 -0.57 -1.40
CA ILE A 58 -1.75 -1.87 -1.14
C ILE A 58 -0.70 -1.68 -0.05
N ARG A 59 -0.82 -2.43 1.03
CA ARG A 59 0.05 -2.32 2.20
C ARG A 59 0.67 -3.67 2.57
N PHE A 60 1.73 -3.62 3.34
CA PHE A 60 2.36 -4.82 3.87
C PHE A 60 1.58 -5.34 5.08
N ALA A 61 1.22 -6.63 5.04
CA ALA A 61 0.67 -7.30 6.20
C ALA A 61 1.79 -7.70 7.18
N ASP A 62 2.97 -8.04 6.65
CA ASP A 62 4.17 -8.37 7.40
C ASP A 62 5.41 -8.02 6.57
N LEU A 63 6.61 -8.17 7.16
CA LEU A 63 7.88 -7.88 6.49
C LEU A 63 8.32 -8.97 5.51
N ILE A 64 7.70 -10.15 5.55
CA ILE A 64 8.15 -11.35 4.81
C ILE A 64 7.41 -11.50 3.48
N GLY A 65 6.53 -10.59 3.12
CA GLY A 65 5.91 -10.59 1.80
C GLY A 65 4.39 -10.61 1.76
N GLY A 66 3.71 -10.72 2.90
CA GLY A 66 2.26 -10.63 2.94
C GLY A 66 1.77 -9.24 2.54
N ARG A 67 0.72 -9.18 1.74
CA ARG A 67 0.09 -7.92 1.30
C ARG A 67 -1.39 -7.96 1.59
N TYR A 68 -1.98 -6.79 1.77
CA TYR A 68 -3.43 -6.63 1.81
C TYR A 68 -3.82 -5.33 1.14
N MET A 69 -5.09 -5.24 0.74
CA MET A 69 -5.64 -4.01 0.20
C MET A 69 -6.39 -3.27 1.31
N ALA A 70 -5.98 -2.05 1.60
CA ALA A 70 -6.64 -1.18 2.54
C ALA A 70 -7.63 -0.28 1.80
N LEU A 71 -8.86 -0.25 2.26
CA LEU A 71 -9.86 0.70 1.80
C LEU A 71 -9.99 1.82 2.84
N GLU A 72 -10.02 3.05 2.37
CA GLU A 72 -10.15 4.24 3.20
C GLU A 72 -11.22 5.14 2.63
N GLU A 73 -11.93 5.87 3.48
CA GLU A 73 -12.84 6.90 3.04
C GLU A 73 -12.05 8.13 2.57
N GLY A 74 -12.41 8.62 1.38
CA GLY A 74 -11.87 9.85 0.85
C GLY A 74 -12.78 11.04 1.13
N ALA A 75 -12.23 12.24 1.10
CA ALA A 75 -12.98 13.46 1.29
C ALA A 75 -13.87 13.76 0.08
N GLY A 76 -15.04 14.31 0.33
CA GLY A 76 -15.84 15.06 -0.64
C GLY A 76 -17.00 14.33 -1.30
N ALA A 77 -16.98 13.02 -1.49
CA ALA A 77 -18.09 12.32 -2.13
C ALA A 77 -18.85 11.47 -1.12
N VAL A 78 -20.14 11.74 -0.98
CA VAL A 78 -21.05 10.98 -0.10
C VAL A 78 -21.89 9.97 -0.85
N LYS A 79 -21.83 9.97 -2.18
CA LYS A 79 -22.60 9.06 -3.02
C LYS A 79 -22.08 7.64 -2.87
N ARG A 80 -23.00 6.68 -2.72
CA ARG A 80 -22.65 5.28 -2.53
C ARG A 80 -22.00 4.68 -3.78
N LEU A 81 -20.91 3.94 -3.57
CA LEU A 81 -20.30 3.10 -4.59
C LEU A 81 -20.99 1.73 -4.60
N PHE A 82 -21.55 1.36 -5.74
CA PHE A 82 -22.28 0.09 -5.87
C PHE A 82 -21.34 -1.05 -6.27
N PRO A 83 -21.72 -2.31 -5.96
CA PRO A 83 -20.99 -3.48 -6.45
C PRO A 83 -20.82 -3.45 -7.97
N GLY A 84 -19.64 -3.81 -8.45
CA GLY A 84 -19.27 -3.71 -9.86
C GLY A 84 -18.62 -2.38 -10.25
N ALA A 85 -18.67 -1.38 -9.41
CA ALA A 85 -18.01 -0.10 -9.64
C ALA A 85 -16.49 -0.23 -9.51
N THR A 86 -15.78 0.71 -10.13
CA THR A 86 -14.31 0.72 -10.18
C THR A 86 -13.76 1.95 -9.45
N ILE A 87 -12.79 1.74 -8.55
CA ILE A 87 -12.01 2.82 -7.95
C ILE A 87 -10.92 3.20 -8.95
N PRO A 88 -10.91 4.45 -9.44
CA PRO A 88 -9.96 4.86 -10.48
C PRO A 88 -8.53 4.98 -9.94
N LEU A 89 -7.57 4.96 -10.86
CA LEU A 89 -6.14 5.08 -10.55
C LEU A 89 -5.82 6.31 -9.68
N SER A 90 -6.54 7.41 -9.86
CA SER A 90 -6.35 8.64 -9.10
C SER A 90 -6.65 8.51 -7.60
N ARG A 91 -7.36 7.46 -7.19
CA ARG A 91 -7.71 7.19 -5.79
C ARG A 91 -7.07 5.91 -5.27
N THR A 92 -6.03 5.42 -5.94
CA THR A 92 -5.28 4.24 -5.50
C THR A 92 -3.84 4.60 -5.21
N GLU A 93 -3.25 3.89 -4.24
CA GLU A 93 -1.83 3.94 -3.96
C GLU A 93 -1.24 2.54 -4.21
N PRO A 94 -0.19 2.43 -5.04
CA PRO A 94 0.42 1.14 -5.33
C PRO A 94 1.20 0.62 -4.12
N ALA A 95 1.57 -0.66 -4.19
CA ALA A 95 2.46 -1.25 -3.20
C ALA A 95 3.81 -0.53 -3.18
N LEU A 96 4.42 -0.41 -2.00
CA LEU A 96 5.78 0.08 -1.88
C LEU A 96 6.73 -0.89 -2.58
N ASP A 97 7.64 -0.36 -3.40
CA ASP A 97 8.71 -1.13 -3.97
C ASP A 97 9.87 -1.19 -2.96
N LEU A 98 9.97 -2.31 -2.24
CA LEU A 98 11.00 -2.48 -1.22
C LEU A 98 12.41 -2.47 -1.79
N ASP A 99 12.61 -3.03 -2.98
CA ASP A 99 13.92 -3.07 -3.61
C ASP A 99 14.38 -1.66 -3.98
N ALA A 100 13.51 -0.84 -4.55
CA ALA A 100 13.83 0.55 -4.85
C ALA A 100 14.03 1.37 -3.57
N LEU A 101 13.20 1.16 -2.55
CA LEU A 101 13.30 1.86 -1.28
C LEU A 101 14.64 1.55 -0.60
N ILE A 102 14.97 0.26 -0.46
CA ILE A 102 16.22 -0.18 0.16
C ILE A 102 17.42 0.25 -0.69
N GLY A 103 17.31 0.16 -2.02
CA GLY A 103 18.36 0.61 -2.94
C GLY A 103 18.67 2.10 -2.79
N GLY A 104 17.66 2.94 -2.61
CA GLY A 104 17.83 4.36 -2.34
C GLY A 104 18.53 4.66 -1.01
N PHE A 105 18.37 3.80 -0.03
CA PHE A 105 19.01 3.95 1.29
C PHE A 105 20.32 3.18 1.44
N ARG A 106 20.68 2.36 0.47
CA ARG A 106 21.86 1.49 0.57
C ARG A 106 23.15 2.21 0.98
N PRO A 107 23.48 3.41 0.46
CA PRO A 107 24.67 4.13 0.91
C PRO A 107 24.64 4.50 2.39
N LEU A 108 23.47 4.72 2.96
CA LEU A 108 23.28 5.06 4.36
C LEU A 108 23.47 3.85 5.27
N PHE A 109 23.16 2.66 4.77
CA PHE A 109 23.25 1.41 5.54
C PHE A 109 24.66 0.83 5.63
N ARG A 110 25.59 1.28 4.81
CA ARG A 110 26.96 0.75 4.79
C ARG A 110 27.72 0.89 6.12
N ALA A 111 27.37 1.91 6.90
CA ALA A 111 28.02 2.17 8.19
C ALA A 111 27.27 1.49 9.36
N LEU A 112 26.18 0.80 9.11
CA LEU A 112 25.35 0.16 10.13
C LEU A 112 25.59 -1.35 10.15
N ASP A 113 25.47 -1.96 11.34
CA ASP A 113 25.47 -3.42 11.42
C ASP A 113 24.12 -3.99 10.94
N PRO A 114 24.04 -5.33 10.66
CA PRO A 114 22.82 -5.93 10.12
C PRO A 114 21.60 -5.74 11.02
N ASP A 115 21.74 -5.75 12.33
CA ASP A 115 20.62 -5.57 13.24
C ASP A 115 20.04 -4.14 13.17
N GLN A 116 20.93 -3.15 13.09
CA GLN A 116 20.54 -1.76 12.91
C GLN A 116 19.83 -1.55 11.57
N VAL A 117 20.31 -2.16 10.51
CA VAL A 117 19.68 -2.10 9.18
C VAL A 117 18.27 -2.68 9.24
N ASN A 118 18.09 -3.83 9.87
CA ASN A 118 16.77 -4.46 9.99
C ASN A 118 15.79 -3.61 10.78
N LYS A 119 16.23 -3.03 11.89
CA LYS A 119 15.38 -2.13 12.69
C LYS A 119 14.97 -0.89 11.92
N LEU A 120 15.91 -0.26 11.23
CA LEU A 120 15.64 0.95 10.45
C LEU A 120 14.70 0.65 9.29
N THR A 121 14.89 -0.46 8.59
CA THR A 121 14.02 -0.89 7.49
C THR A 121 12.59 -1.12 7.99
N GLY A 122 12.44 -1.79 9.13
CA GLY A 122 11.11 -2.00 9.73
C GLY A 122 10.42 -0.69 10.10
N GLN A 123 11.14 0.25 10.66
CA GLN A 123 10.62 1.58 11.00
C GLN A 123 10.23 2.38 9.76
N LEU A 124 11.02 2.32 8.69
CA LEU A 124 10.70 2.98 7.43
C LEU A 124 9.38 2.46 6.84
N ILE A 125 9.22 1.15 6.79
CA ILE A 125 7.99 0.54 6.26
C ILE A 125 6.77 0.96 7.10
N ALA A 126 6.88 0.88 8.43
CA ALA A 126 5.80 1.25 9.33
C ALA A 126 5.39 2.73 9.16
N ALA A 127 6.37 3.62 9.05
CA ALA A 127 6.10 5.05 8.89
C ALA A 127 5.46 5.37 7.54
N PHE A 128 5.94 4.76 6.43
CA PHE A 128 5.32 4.95 5.12
C PHE A 128 3.88 4.45 5.08
N GLN A 129 3.60 3.34 5.72
CA GLN A 129 2.24 2.80 5.78
C GLN A 129 1.32 3.58 6.72
N GLY A 130 1.87 4.14 7.80
CA GLY A 130 1.08 4.80 8.83
C GLY A 130 0.77 6.27 8.57
N GLN A 131 1.69 7.03 7.98
CA GLN A 131 1.63 8.49 7.93
C GLN A 131 1.66 9.08 6.52
N GLY A 132 1.82 8.27 5.49
CA GLY A 132 1.99 8.79 4.14
C GLY A 132 3.23 9.67 3.97
N GLY A 133 4.27 9.45 4.78
CA GLY A 133 5.51 10.20 4.71
C GLY A 133 6.19 10.10 3.35
N THR A 134 6.97 11.12 2.98
CA THR A 134 7.71 11.14 1.72
C THR A 134 9.07 10.49 1.86
N ILE A 135 9.60 9.95 0.76
CA ILE A 135 10.97 9.40 0.72
C ILE A 135 11.99 10.46 1.15
N GLY A 136 11.79 11.72 0.75
CA GLY A 136 12.66 12.83 1.14
C GLY A 136 12.76 13.03 2.65
N SER A 137 11.64 12.97 3.36
CA SER A 137 11.62 13.06 4.82
C SER A 137 12.41 11.95 5.48
N PHE A 138 12.28 10.73 4.96
CA PHE A 138 13.04 9.57 5.46
C PHE A 138 14.53 9.69 5.20
N LEU A 139 14.92 10.13 4.02
CA LEU A 139 16.32 10.36 3.68
C LEU A 139 16.95 11.38 4.63
N THR A 140 16.23 12.44 4.97
CA THR A 140 16.68 13.44 5.92
C THR A 140 16.87 12.85 7.31
N GLN A 141 15.94 12.07 7.80
CA GLN A 141 16.04 11.42 9.10
C GLN A 141 17.17 10.38 9.15
N ALA A 142 17.29 9.57 8.11
CA ALA A 142 18.36 8.58 8.01
C ALA A 142 19.75 9.24 7.96
N ALA A 143 19.89 10.34 7.23
CA ALA A 143 21.13 11.12 7.19
C ALA A 143 21.49 11.69 8.56
N ALA A 144 20.50 12.18 9.32
CA ALA A 144 20.71 12.66 10.67
C ALA A 144 21.22 11.57 11.62
N LEU A 145 20.72 10.33 11.48
CA LEU A 145 21.19 9.17 12.26
C LEU A 145 22.62 8.78 11.92
N THR A 146 23.03 8.89 10.65
CA THR A 146 24.36 8.50 10.23
C THR A 146 25.44 9.54 10.51
N ASN A 147 25.06 10.80 10.75
CA ASN A 147 25.98 11.89 11.04
C ASN A 147 26.27 12.10 12.54
N THR A 148 25.69 11.28 13.37
CA THR A 148 26.00 11.26 14.80
C THR A 148 26.96 10.12 15.13
#